data_d6246ed0c218d97da069746e8721eb16
#
_entry.id   d6246ed0c218d97da069746e8721eb16
#
_cell.length_a   1.000
_cell.length_b   1.000
_cell.length_c   1.000
_cell.angle_alpha   90.00
_cell.angle_beta   90.00
_cell.angle_gamma   90.00
#
_symmetry.space_group_name_H-M   'P 1'
#
loop_
_entity.id
_entity.type
_entity.pdbx_description
1 polymer ?
#
loop_
_entity_poly.entity_id
_entity_poly.type
_entity_poly.pdbx_seq_one_letter_code
_entity_poly.pdbx_strand_id
1 'polypeptide(L)'
;TFHSFAFSVLRQYRPAWAEGPVTVMDSADSASAIQQCKERLKVGKGDRSFPKTQTIIGLLSKARNKEISIGDVLQRDAQHLLPHADALESIGEAYRGYRRQHGLLDYDDLLFELEDLLKGDPEAGREGLAERFRERYRYIMVDEYQDTNRVQARLVRLLAGEAGNVMAV
;
A
#
# COMPACT_ATOMS: atom_id res chain seq x y z
N THR A 1 -10.97 11.44 4.86
CA THR A 1 -9.66 11.22 4.21
C THR A 1 -9.72 10.02 3.27
N PHE A 2 -8.79 9.92 2.32
CA PHE A 2 -8.65 8.76 1.43
C PHE A 2 -8.57 7.43 2.19
N HIS A 3 -7.78 7.38 3.25
CA HIS A 3 -7.60 6.17 4.04
C HIS A 3 -8.87 5.77 4.81
N SER A 4 -9.60 6.73 5.36
CA SER A 4 -10.87 6.44 6.04
C SER A 4 -11.92 5.89 5.07
N PHE A 5 -11.97 6.44 3.86
CA PHE A 5 -12.83 5.92 2.79
C PHE A 5 -12.41 4.51 2.38
N ALA A 6 -11.12 4.31 2.10
CA ALA A 6 -10.58 3.00 1.75
C ALA A 6 -10.88 1.94 2.82
N PHE A 7 -10.65 2.26 4.08
CA PHE A 7 -10.96 1.36 5.19
C PHE A 7 -12.44 1.00 5.26
N SER A 8 -13.34 1.97 5.06
CA SER A 8 -14.78 1.71 5.08
C SER A 8 -15.21 0.78 3.94
N VAL A 9 -14.61 0.94 2.75
CA VAL A 9 -14.89 0.07 1.60
C VAL A 9 -14.34 -1.33 1.82
N LEU A 10 -13.07 -1.45 2.27
CA LEU A 10 -12.42 -2.74 2.50
C LEU A 10 -13.06 -3.57 3.62
N ARG A 11 -13.74 -2.94 4.56
CA ARG A 11 -14.57 -3.65 5.56
C ARG A 11 -15.82 -4.27 4.96
N GLN A 12 -16.38 -3.65 3.92
CA GLN A 12 -17.57 -4.14 3.23
C GLN A 12 -17.24 -5.09 2.08
N TYR A 13 -16.20 -4.74 1.31
CA TYR A 13 -15.73 -5.48 0.14
C TYR A 13 -14.29 -5.91 0.40
N ARG A 14 -14.08 -7.19 0.63
CA ARG A 14 -12.74 -7.72 0.96
C ARG A 14 -11.81 -7.68 -0.25
N PRO A 15 -10.49 -7.52 -0.04
CA PRO A 15 -9.51 -7.79 -1.07
C PRO A 15 -9.67 -9.19 -1.66
N ALA A 16 -9.38 -9.35 -2.93
CA ALA A 16 -9.58 -10.62 -3.64
C ALA A 16 -8.79 -11.81 -3.07
N TRP A 17 -7.65 -11.52 -2.44
CA TRP A 17 -6.80 -12.54 -1.81
C TRP A 17 -7.23 -12.92 -0.38
N ALA A 18 -8.16 -12.17 0.23
CA ALA A 18 -8.55 -12.36 1.62
C ALA A 18 -9.70 -13.36 1.77
N GLU A 19 -9.46 -14.48 2.41
CA GLU A 19 -10.48 -15.49 2.71
C GLU A 19 -11.42 -15.06 3.85
N GLY A 20 -10.98 -14.14 4.69
CA GLY A 20 -11.69 -13.65 5.86
C GLY A 20 -11.65 -12.12 6.01
N PRO A 21 -12.16 -11.58 7.13
CA PRO A 21 -12.04 -10.15 7.41
C PRO A 21 -10.57 -9.75 7.54
N VAL A 22 -10.25 -8.55 7.02
CA VAL A 22 -8.91 -7.98 7.11
C VAL A 22 -8.78 -7.05 8.31
N THR A 23 -7.61 -7.01 8.91
CA THR A 23 -7.26 -6.13 10.04
C THR A 23 -6.18 -5.15 9.61
N VAL A 24 -6.34 -3.89 9.97
CA VAL A 24 -5.32 -2.87 9.72
C VAL A 24 -4.34 -2.85 10.87
N MET A 25 -3.05 -3.00 10.54
CA MET A 25 -1.95 -2.95 11.50
C MET A 25 -1.63 -1.51 11.87
N ASP A 26 -1.27 -1.32 13.11
CA ASP A 26 -0.64 -0.08 13.55
C ASP A 26 0.89 -0.09 13.30
N SER A 27 1.57 0.98 13.71
CA SER A 27 3.02 1.10 13.53
C SER A 27 3.82 0.10 14.36
N ALA A 28 3.32 -0.32 15.52
CA ALA A 28 3.97 -1.31 16.38
C ALA A 28 3.82 -2.72 15.80
N ASP A 29 2.64 -3.05 15.28
CA ASP A 29 2.37 -4.30 14.57
C ASP A 29 3.27 -4.45 13.34
N SER A 30 3.36 -3.38 12.54
CA SER A 30 4.22 -3.33 11.35
C SER A 30 5.70 -3.54 11.71
N ALA A 31 6.17 -2.91 12.80
CA ALA A 31 7.53 -3.07 13.27
C ALA A 31 7.80 -4.51 13.75
N SER A 32 6.86 -5.10 14.47
CA SER A 32 6.92 -6.50 14.93
C SER A 32 6.98 -7.47 13.76
N ALA A 33 6.13 -7.28 12.75
CA ALA A 33 6.10 -8.12 11.55
C ALA A 33 7.41 -8.03 10.75
N ILE A 34 7.96 -6.84 10.55
CA ILE A 34 9.27 -6.65 9.90
C ILE A 34 10.38 -7.33 10.71
N GLN A 35 10.36 -7.22 12.05
CA GLN A 35 11.35 -7.88 12.88
C GLN A 35 11.29 -9.41 12.74
N GLN A 36 10.10 -10.00 12.71
CA GLN A 36 9.92 -11.44 12.46
C GLN A 36 10.44 -11.84 11.07
N CYS A 37 10.19 -11.02 10.05
CA CYS A 37 10.73 -11.26 8.70
C CYS A 37 12.26 -11.26 8.68
N LYS A 38 12.89 -10.29 9.35
CA LYS A 38 14.37 -10.23 9.49
C LYS A 38 14.93 -11.49 10.17
N GLU A 39 14.32 -11.93 11.24
CA GLU A 39 14.74 -13.13 11.99
C GLU A 39 14.63 -14.40 11.15
N ARG A 40 13.51 -14.56 10.44
CA ARG A 40 13.28 -15.68 9.52
C ARG A 40 14.29 -15.72 8.37
N LEU A 41 14.60 -14.55 7.80
CA LEU A 41 15.58 -14.42 6.71
C LEU A 41 17.03 -14.42 7.21
N LYS A 42 17.26 -14.35 8.53
CA LYS A 42 18.56 -14.25 9.19
C LYS A 42 19.42 -13.09 8.69
N VAL A 43 18.79 -11.94 8.37
CA VAL A 43 19.46 -10.74 7.85
C VAL A 43 19.66 -9.68 8.94
N GLY A 44 20.75 -8.93 8.83
CA GLY A 44 21.07 -7.81 9.71
C GLY A 44 21.53 -8.18 11.13
N LYS A 45 21.66 -9.48 11.46
CA LYS A 45 22.11 -9.89 12.78
C LYS A 45 23.63 -9.64 12.91
N GLY A 46 24.00 -8.81 13.91
CA GLY A 46 25.41 -8.47 14.15
C GLY A 46 25.98 -7.40 13.21
N ASP A 47 25.23 -6.98 12.22
CA ASP A 47 25.64 -5.93 11.29
C ASP A 47 25.16 -4.55 11.75
N ARG A 48 26.08 -3.71 12.22
CA ARG A 48 25.79 -2.34 12.70
C ARG A 48 25.42 -1.38 11.56
N SER A 49 25.77 -1.70 10.31
CA SER A 49 25.43 -0.91 9.14
C SER A 49 24.02 -1.20 8.63
N PHE A 50 23.41 -2.31 9.04
CA PHE A 50 22.08 -2.70 8.63
C PHE A 50 21.02 -1.75 9.19
N PRO A 51 20.04 -1.30 8.38
CA PRO A 51 19.06 -0.31 8.81
C PRO A 51 18.14 -0.83 9.92
N LYS A 52 17.75 0.11 10.80
CA LYS A 52 16.78 -0.16 11.87
C LYS A 52 15.41 -0.46 11.28
N THR A 53 14.59 -1.20 12.01
CA THR A 53 13.24 -1.62 11.58
C THR A 53 12.39 -0.45 11.10
N GLN A 54 12.40 0.68 11.81
CA GLN A 54 11.64 1.87 11.41
C GLN A 54 12.14 2.48 10.09
N THR A 55 13.45 2.45 9.85
CA THR A 55 14.03 2.89 8.57
C THR A 55 13.57 1.97 7.44
N ILE A 56 13.55 0.65 7.67
CA ILE A 56 13.08 -0.33 6.67
C ILE A 56 11.62 -0.06 6.31
N ILE A 57 10.74 0.13 7.30
CA ILE A 57 9.33 0.48 7.07
C ILE A 57 9.23 1.73 6.20
N GLY A 58 9.95 2.79 6.53
CA GLY A 58 9.94 4.04 5.76
C GLY A 58 10.43 3.87 4.31
N LEU A 59 11.46 3.05 4.09
CA LEU A 59 11.98 2.76 2.75
C LEU A 59 10.98 1.95 1.92
N LEU A 60 10.37 0.91 2.50
CA LEU A 60 9.36 0.10 1.85
C LEU A 60 8.10 0.91 1.50
N SER A 61 7.61 1.73 2.44
CA SER A 61 6.51 2.66 2.21
C SER A 61 6.82 3.64 1.08
N LYS A 62 8.02 4.21 1.06
CA LYS A 62 8.46 5.14 0.01
C LYS A 62 8.52 4.48 -1.36
N ALA A 63 9.08 3.26 -1.45
CA ALA A 63 9.11 2.47 -2.68
C ALA A 63 7.69 2.21 -3.20
N ARG A 64 6.79 1.79 -2.30
CA ARG A 64 5.40 1.51 -2.61
C ARG A 64 4.66 2.77 -3.12
N ASN A 65 4.73 3.87 -2.39
CA ASN A 65 4.02 5.11 -2.73
C ASN A 65 4.56 5.80 -4.00
N LYS A 66 5.85 5.64 -4.29
CA LYS A 66 6.46 6.13 -5.53
C LYS A 66 6.36 5.15 -6.69
N GLU A 67 5.93 3.91 -6.42
CA GLU A 67 5.85 2.81 -7.40
C GLU A 67 7.19 2.59 -8.13
N ILE A 68 8.28 2.56 -7.36
CA ILE A 68 9.64 2.29 -7.83
C ILE A 68 10.27 1.17 -7.00
N SER A 69 11.37 0.60 -7.49
CA SER A 69 12.10 -0.44 -6.76
C SER A 69 12.73 0.10 -5.47
N ILE A 70 12.98 -0.80 -4.51
CA ILE A 70 13.73 -0.42 -3.30
C ILE A 70 15.14 0.05 -3.67
N GLY A 71 15.75 -0.56 -4.68
CA GLY A 71 17.06 -0.14 -5.22
C GLY A 71 17.05 1.31 -5.71
N ASP A 72 16.00 1.73 -6.43
CA ASP A 72 15.86 3.12 -6.89
C ASP A 72 15.69 4.10 -5.71
N VAL A 73 14.95 3.69 -4.66
CA VAL A 73 14.83 4.51 -3.45
C VAL A 73 16.19 4.67 -2.78
N LEU A 74 16.95 3.59 -2.65
CA LEU A 74 18.26 3.64 -2.02
C LEU A 74 19.24 4.49 -2.83
N GLN A 75 19.24 4.34 -4.15
CA GLN A 75 20.11 5.12 -5.05
C GLN A 75 19.87 6.63 -4.92
N ARG A 76 18.62 7.04 -4.69
CA ARG A 76 18.25 8.47 -4.62
C ARG A 76 18.43 9.05 -3.22
N ASP A 77 18.03 8.29 -2.21
CA ASP A 77 17.75 8.85 -0.90
C ASP A 77 18.59 8.24 0.23
N ALA A 78 19.25 7.09 0.00
CA ALA A 78 19.97 6.36 1.04
C ALA A 78 21.13 5.51 0.45
N GLN A 79 22.02 6.10 -0.32
CA GLN A 79 23.09 5.40 -1.03
C GLN A 79 23.98 4.53 -0.12
N HIS A 80 24.16 4.93 1.13
CA HIS A 80 24.92 4.15 2.12
C HIS A 80 24.29 2.80 2.45
N LEU A 81 23.02 2.58 2.11
CA LEU A 81 22.29 1.32 2.31
C LEU A 81 22.25 0.44 1.03
N LEU A 82 22.79 0.87 -0.09
CA LEU A 82 22.85 0.08 -1.34
C LEU A 82 23.42 -1.33 -1.14
N PRO A 83 24.46 -1.57 -0.32
CA PRO A 83 24.95 -2.91 -0.07
C PRO A 83 23.92 -3.87 0.53
N HIS A 84 22.84 -3.34 1.08
CA HIS A 84 21.75 -4.11 1.69
C HIS A 84 20.50 -4.22 0.80
N ALA A 85 20.54 -3.76 -0.46
CA ALA A 85 19.38 -3.68 -1.34
C ALA A 85 18.64 -5.03 -1.46
N ASP A 86 19.35 -6.12 -1.78
CA ASP A 86 18.77 -7.45 -1.93
C ASP A 86 18.11 -7.98 -0.64
N ALA A 87 18.73 -7.70 0.50
CA ALA A 87 18.19 -8.08 1.79
C ALA A 87 16.91 -7.28 2.11
N LEU A 88 16.88 -6.00 1.76
CA LEU A 88 15.71 -5.14 1.95
C LEU A 88 14.57 -5.52 1.02
N GLU A 89 14.86 -5.91 -0.22
CA GLU A 89 13.87 -6.45 -1.15
C GLU A 89 13.27 -7.75 -0.62
N SER A 90 14.12 -8.69 -0.18
CA SER A 90 13.68 -9.95 0.44
C SER A 90 12.82 -9.73 1.68
N ILE A 91 13.13 -8.73 2.52
CA ILE A 91 12.30 -8.34 3.66
C ILE A 91 10.94 -7.81 3.17
N GLY A 92 10.92 -6.96 2.15
CA GLY A 92 9.69 -6.42 1.57
C GLY A 92 8.76 -7.51 1.05
N GLU A 93 9.29 -8.50 0.34
CA GLU A 93 8.54 -9.67 -0.15
C GLU A 93 8.02 -10.52 1.01
N ALA A 94 8.88 -10.85 1.97
CA ALA A 94 8.50 -11.62 3.16
C ALA A 94 7.42 -10.92 3.98
N TYR A 95 7.51 -9.59 4.14
CA TYR A 95 6.54 -8.77 4.85
C TYR A 95 5.18 -8.76 4.12
N ARG A 96 5.18 -8.62 2.80
CA ARG A 96 3.94 -8.72 1.98
C ARG A 96 3.30 -10.10 2.12
N GLY A 97 4.10 -11.17 2.03
CA GLY A 97 3.62 -12.54 2.21
C GLY A 97 3.03 -12.77 3.60
N TYR A 98 3.71 -12.29 4.65
CA TYR A 98 3.25 -12.36 6.04
C TYR A 98 1.87 -11.70 6.19
N ARG A 99 1.70 -10.47 5.71
CA ARG A 99 0.42 -9.74 5.82
C ARG A 99 -0.71 -10.48 5.13
N ARG A 100 -0.51 -10.93 3.88
CA ARG A 100 -1.53 -11.68 3.14
C ARG A 100 -1.92 -12.98 3.84
N GLN A 101 -0.95 -13.72 4.36
CA GLN A 101 -1.20 -14.98 5.08
C GLN A 101 -2.03 -14.77 6.35
N HIS A 102 -1.91 -13.63 7.02
CA HIS A 102 -2.59 -13.34 8.28
C HIS A 102 -3.80 -12.41 8.14
N GLY A 103 -4.21 -12.06 6.92
CA GLY A 103 -5.32 -11.13 6.70
C GLY A 103 -5.02 -9.71 7.18
N LEU A 104 -3.76 -9.28 7.07
CA LEU A 104 -3.31 -8.00 7.58
C LEU A 104 -3.07 -6.99 6.46
N LEU A 105 -3.42 -5.74 6.70
CA LEU A 105 -3.14 -4.60 5.85
C LEU A 105 -2.31 -3.57 6.62
N ASP A 106 -1.30 -3.01 6.01
CA ASP A 106 -0.69 -1.79 6.54
C ASP A 106 -1.42 -0.55 6.00
N TYR A 107 -0.98 0.60 6.45
CA TYR A 107 -1.63 1.86 6.10
C TYR A 107 -1.56 2.17 4.59
N ASP A 108 -0.43 1.84 3.95
CA ASP A 108 -0.28 2.03 2.51
C ASP A 108 -1.16 1.07 1.70
N ASP A 109 -1.31 -0.18 2.16
CA ASP A 109 -2.15 -1.17 1.47
C ASP A 109 -3.59 -0.72 1.29
N LEU A 110 -4.14 0.07 2.23
CA LEU A 110 -5.52 0.53 2.15
C LEU A 110 -5.86 1.19 0.81
N LEU A 111 -4.96 2.01 0.29
CA LEU A 111 -5.19 2.73 -0.96
C LEU A 111 -5.03 1.84 -2.19
N PHE A 112 -4.02 0.96 -2.19
CA PHE A 112 -3.77 0.05 -3.30
C PHE A 112 -4.85 -1.04 -3.40
N GLU A 113 -5.27 -1.61 -2.28
CA GLU A 113 -6.36 -2.60 -2.25
C GLU A 113 -7.71 -1.98 -2.64
N LEU A 114 -7.96 -0.71 -2.27
CA LEU A 114 -9.11 0.03 -2.78
C LEU A 114 -9.02 0.23 -4.29
N GLU A 115 -7.86 0.58 -4.82
CA GLU A 115 -7.65 0.73 -6.27
C GLU A 115 -7.97 -0.57 -7.00
N ASP A 116 -7.47 -1.70 -6.51
CA ASP A 116 -7.69 -3.02 -7.10
C ASP A 116 -9.17 -3.42 -7.03
N LEU A 117 -9.87 -3.12 -5.93
CA LEU A 117 -11.31 -3.34 -5.83
C LEU A 117 -12.12 -2.47 -6.80
N LEU A 118 -11.73 -1.21 -6.99
CA LEU A 118 -12.42 -0.31 -7.92
C LEU A 118 -12.22 -0.72 -9.38
N LYS A 119 -11.02 -1.15 -9.74
CA LYS A 119 -10.71 -1.65 -11.09
C LYS A 119 -11.37 -3.00 -11.40
N GLY A 120 -11.41 -3.87 -10.42
CA GLY A 120 -11.73 -5.28 -10.62
C GLY A 120 -10.61 -6.03 -11.35
N ASP A 121 -10.94 -7.23 -11.77
CA ASP A 121 -10.06 -8.11 -12.53
C ASP A 121 -10.92 -8.89 -13.56
N PRO A 122 -11.14 -8.32 -14.74
CA PRO A 122 -11.97 -8.94 -15.78
C PRO A 122 -11.47 -10.31 -16.23
N GLU A 123 -10.15 -10.54 -16.21
CA GLU A 123 -9.55 -11.83 -16.57
C GLU A 123 -9.89 -12.92 -15.57
N ALA A 124 -10.00 -12.55 -14.28
CA ALA A 124 -10.49 -13.44 -13.22
C ALA A 124 -12.02 -13.39 -13.04
N GLY A 125 -12.76 -12.73 -13.93
CA GLY A 125 -14.23 -12.62 -13.87
C GLY A 125 -14.74 -11.77 -12.70
N ARG A 126 -13.94 -10.84 -12.19
CA ARG A 126 -14.32 -9.94 -11.09
C ARG A 126 -14.58 -8.53 -11.62
N GLU A 127 -15.83 -8.11 -11.53
CA GLU A 127 -16.22 -6.74 -11.87
C GLU A 127 -15.66 -5.73 -10.87
N GLY A 128 -15.20 -4.59 -11.39
CA GLY A 128 -14.76 -3.47 -10.56
C GLY A 128 -15.93 -2.75 -9.89
N LEU A 129 -15.68 -2.23 -8.70
CA LEU A 129 -16.70 -1.49 -7.95
C LEU A 129 -16.83 -0.03 -8.37
N ALA A 130 -15.98 0.48 -9.27
CA ALA A 130 -15.96 1.89 -9.65
C ALA A 130 -17.30 2.39 -10.17
N GLU A 131 -17.97 1.63 -11.05
CA GLU A 131 -19.29 1.98 -11.60
C GLU A 131 -20.32 2.16 -10.49
N ARG A 132 -20.39 1.19 -9.58
CA ARG A 132 -21.31 1.21 -8.44
C ARG A 132 -21.10 2.40 -7.52
N PHE A 133 -19.86 2.83 -7.33
CA PHE A 133 -19.55 4.02 -6.56
C PHE A 133 -19.87 5.30 -7.32
N ARG A 134 -19.71 5.36 -8.64
CA ARG A 134 -20.11 6.49 -9.49
C ARG A 134 -21.63 6.72 -9.49
N GLU A 135 -22.41 5.67 -9.48
CA GLU A 135 -23.88 5.79 -9.33
C GLU A 135 -24.28 6.40 -7.98
N ARG A 136 -23.50 6.08 -6.93
CA ARG A 136 -23.77 6.57 -5.57
C ARG A 136 -23.21 7.96 -5.30
N TYR A 137 -22.00 8.27 -5.81
CA TYR A 137 -21.30 9.52 -5.57
C TYR A 137 -21.20 10.30 -6.88
N ARG A 138 -22.10 11.24 -7.09
CA ARG A 138 -22.17 12.04 -8.32
C ARG A 138 -21.18 13.20 -8.36
N TYR A 139 -20.71 13.64 -7.21
CA TYR A 139 -19.76 14.75 -7.05
C TYR A 139 -18.64 14.31 -6.12
N ILE A 140 -17.41 14.61 -6.50
CA ILE A 140 -16.22 14.32 -5.71
C ILE A 140 -15.54 15.65 -5.41
N MET A 141 -15.29 15.89 -4.14
CA MET A 141 -14.51 17.06 -3.69
C MET A 141 -13.22 16.55 -3.05
N VAL A 142 -12.09 17.04 -3.55
CA VAL A 142 -10.76 16.72 -3.05
C VAL A 142 -10.11 17.99 -2.57
N ASP A 143 -9.86 18.03 -1.26
CA ASP A 143 -9.15 19.11 -0.60
C ASP A 143 -7.64 18.80 -0.60
N GLU A 144 -6.82 19.86 -0.71
CA GLU A 144 -5.35 19.77 -0.77
C GLU A 144 -4.87 18.82 -1.90
N TYR A 145 -5.44 18.94 -3.10
CA TYR A 145 -5.12 18.03 -4.21
C TYR A 145 -3.64 18.03 -4.58
N GLN A 146 -2.92 19.12 -4.37
CA GLN A 146 -1.48 19.24 -4.60
C GLN A 146 -0.65 18.27 -3.74
N ASP A 147 -1.18 17.82 -2.60
CA ASP A 147 -0.52 16.89 -1.69
C ASP A 147 -0.84 15.41 -1.98
N THR A 148 -1.64 15.16 -3.02
CA THR A 148 -2.01 13.79 -3.38
C THR A 148 -0.86 13.02 -4.01
N ASN A 149 -0.71 11.75 -3.61
CA ASN A 149 0.21 10.84 -4.27
C ASN A 149 -0.45 10.19 -5.51
N ARG A 150 0.35 9.39 -6.25
CA ARG A 150 -0.10 8.78 -7.51
C ARG A 150 -1.34 7.89 -7.34
N VAL A 151 -1.37 7.02 -6.31
CA VAL A 151 -2.52 6.14 -6.09
C VAL A 151 -3.77 6.93 -5.73
N GLN A 152 -3.66 7.98 -4.92
CA GLN A 152 -4.79 8.86 -4.59
C GLN A 152 -5.35 9.55 -5.84
N ALA A 153 -4.49 10.06 -6.72
CA ALA A 153 -4.92 10.66 -7.98
C ALA A 153 -5.64 9.64 -8.88
N ARG A 154 -5.17 8.37 -8.93
CA ARG A 154 -5.85 7.31 -9.67
C ARG A 154 -7.20 6.93 -9.04
N LEU A 155 -7.29 6.90 -7.72
CA LEU A 155 -8.56 6.67 -7.02
C LEU A 155 -9.60 7.73 -7.38
N VAL A 156 -9.20 9.02 -7.40
CA VAL A 156 -10.09 10.11 -7.83
C VAL A 156 -10.58 9.88 -9.25
N ARG A 157 -9.69 9.53 -10.19
CA ARG A 157 -10.06 9.22 -11.58
C ARG A 157 -11.04 8.05 -11.68
N LEU A 158 -10.78 6.95 -10.97
CA LEU A 158 -11.64 5.77 -10.99
C LEU A 158 -13.03 6.10 -10.45
N LEU A 159 -13.13 6.91 -9.41
CA LEU A 159 -14.40 7.31 -8.83
C LEU A 159 -15.13 8.36 -9.69
N ALA A 160 -14.41 9.29 -10.33
CA ALA A 160 -15.01 10.31 -11.18
C ALA A 160 -15.51 9.76 -12.53
N GLY A 161 -14.80 8.77 -13.08
CA GLY A 161 -15.08 8.26 -14.43
C GLY A 161 -14.94 9.34 -15.52
N GLU A 162 -15.55 9.08 -16.67
CA GLU A 162 -15.50 10.01 -17.83
C GLU A 162 -16.31 11.31 -17.58
N ALA A 163 -17.36 11.25 -16.77
CA ALA A 163 -18.18 12.41 -16.43
C ALA A 163 -17.42 13.50 -15.68
N GLY A 164 -16.39 13.10 -14.92
CA GLY A 164 -15.40 14.01 -14.35
C GLY A 164 -15.92 15.06 -13.37
N ASN A 165 -17.01 14.81 -12.65
CA ASN A 165 -17.58 15.73 -11.66
C ASN A 165 -16.68 15.85 -10.40
N VAL A 166 -15.51 16.44 -10.59
CA VAL A 166 -14.49 16.60 -9.54
C VAL A 166 -14.24 18.09 -9.31
N MET A 167 -14.25 18.49 -8.06
CA MET A 167 -13.71 19.75 -7.59
C MET A 167 -12.46 19.48 -6.76
N ALA A 168 -11.34 20.02 -7.18
CA ALA A 168 -10.06 19.94 -6.49
C ALA A 168 -9.66 21.34 -5.98
N VAL A 169 -9.26 21.44 -4.72
CA VAL A 169 -8.85 22.68 -4.06
C VAL A 169 -7.45 22.49 -3.48
#